data_4ecb0f939079e9a2d0bd7a1e088379f8
#
_entry.id   4ecb0f939079e9a2d0bd7a1e088379f8
#
_cell.length_a   1.000
_cell.length_b   1.000
_cell.length_c   1.000
_cell.angle_alpha   90.00
_cell.angle_beta   90.00
_cell.angle_gamma   90.00
#
_symmetry.space_group_name_H-M   'P 1'
#
loop_
_entity.id
_entity.type
_entity.pdbx_description
1 polymer ?
#
loop_
_entity_poly.entity_id
_entity_poly.type
_entity_poly.pdbx_seq_one_letter_code
_entity_poly.pdbx_strand_id
1 'polypeptide(L)'
;MNSENNLDQLSIATIRTLSMDAIEQANSGHPGTPMGMAPVAYTLWQRFLRFDPANPIWPNRDRFVLSAGHASMLLYSMLFLTRVKSVDPDYEIPGTPSVTLDDIKCFRQPDSKCPGHPEYHLTSGVETTTGPLGSGVATSVGMAIAS
;
A
#
# COMPACT_ATOMS: atom_id res chain seq x y z
N MET A 1 -7.74 -26.23 15.21
CA MET A 1 -7.22 -24.91 14.77
C MET A 1 -8.24 -24.39 13.77
N ASN A 2 -8.87 -23.23 14.05
CA ASN A 2 -9.94 -22.70 13.20
C ASN A 2 -9.38 -22.31 11.82
N SER A 3 -10.13 -22.58 10.77
CA SER A 3 -9.77 -22.22 9.37
C SER A 3 -9.48 -20.73 9.19
N GLU A 4 -10.16 -19.87 9.94
CA GLU A 4 -9.94 -18.41 9.95
C GLU A 4 -8.53 -18.04 10.43
N ASN A 5 -8.05 -18.63 11.55
CA ASN A 5 -6.69 -18.41 12.03
C ASN A 5 -5.62 -18.81 11.01
N ASN A 6 -5.90 -19.78 10.16
CA ASN A 6 -4.97 -20.21 9.12
C ASN A 6 -4.93 -19.19 7.95
N LEU A 7 -6.07 -18.62 7.57
CA LEU A 7 -6.14 -17.59 6.54
C LEU A 7 -5.47 -16.29 6.98
N ASP A 8 -5.67 -15.86 8.23
CA ASP A 8 -5.02 -14.69 8.80
C ASP A 8 -3.49 -14.83 8.75
N GLN A 9 -2.98 -15.98 9.21
CA GLN A 9 -1.54 -16.26 9.20
C GLN A 9 -0.97 -16.33 7.78
N LEU A 10 -1.69 -16.95 6.86
CA LEU A 10 -1.29 -17.01 5.45
C LEU A 10 -1.25 -15.61 4.83
N SER A 11 -2.26 -14.79 5.07
CA SER A 11 -2.32 -13.42 4.54
C SER A 11 -1.17 -12.57 5.07
N ILE A 12 -0.91 -12.62 6.37
CA ILE A 12 0.21 -11.90 7.00
C ILE A 12 1.56 -12.39 6.44
N ALA A 13 1.73 -13.71 6.29
CA ALA A 13 2.93 -14.29 5.69
C ALA A 13 3.09 -13.81 4.24
N THR A 14 2.01 -13.76 3.47
CA THR A 14 2.04 -13.27 2.07
C THR A 14 2.47 -11.81 1.98
N ILE A 15 1.96 -10.93 2.85
CA ILE A 15 2.39 -9.52 2.90
C ILE A 15 3.91 -9.43 3.17
N ARG A 16 4.41 -10.25 4.10
CA ARG A 16 5.84 -10.30 4.43
C ARG A 16 6.68 -10.79 3.27
N THR A 17 6.30 -11.91 2.64
CA THR A 17 7.07 -12.50 1.53
C THR A 17 7.08 -11.61 0.31
N LEU A 18 5.94 -11.03 -0.10
CA LEU A 18 5.90 -10.04 -1.19
C LEU A 18 6.87 -8.88 -0.94
N SER A 19 6.89 -8.38 0.29
CA SER A 19 7.78 -7.27 0.65
C SER A 19 9.25 -7.67 0.64
N MET A 20 9.60 -8.84 1.17
CA MET A 20 10.97 -9.35 1.15
C MET A 20 11.47 -9.59 -0.25
N ASP A 21 10.70 -10.31 -1.06
CA ASP A 21 11.09 -10.71 -2.40
C ASP A 21 11.31 -9.50 -3.31
N ALA A 22 10.42 -8.49 -3.23
CA ALA A 22 10.56 -7.26 -4.00
C ALA A 22 11.80 -6.45 -3.59
N ILE A 23 12.07 -6.34 -2.29
CA ILE A 23 13.21 -5.61 -1.75
C ILE A 23 14.52 -6.33 -2.11
N GLU A 24 14.54 -7.66 -1.99
CA GLU A 24 15.70 -8.48 -2.37
C GLU A 24 15.96 -8.37 -3.87
N GLN A 25 14.95 -8.50 -4.70
CA GLN A 25 15.11 -8.36 -6.15
C GLN A 25 15.62 -6.98 -6.57
N ALA A 26 15.14 -5.92 -5.92
CA ALA A 26 15.60 -4.56 -6.16
C ALA A 26 17.03 -4.31 -5.62
N ASN A 27 17.54 -5.20 -4.78
CA ASN A 27 18.76 -5.01 -3.98
C ASN A 27 18.77 -3.64 -3.27
N SER A 28 17.60 -3.15 -2.89
CA SER A 28 17.40 -1.83 -2.28
C SER A 28 16.02 -1.74 -1.63
N GLY A 29 15.95 -1.20 -0.41
CA GLY A 29 14.69 -0.99 0.28
C GLY A 29 14.81 -1.21 1.79
N HIS A 30 13.65 -1.17 2.48
CA HIS A 30 13.59 -1.22 3.93
C HIS A 30 12.61 -2.33 4.37
N PRO A 31 13.10 -3.53 4.71
CA PRO A 31 12.22 -4.66 5.05
C PRO A 31 11.65 -4.61 6.46
N GLY A 32 12.30 -3.91 7.40
CA GLY A 32 11.96 -3.97 8.82
C GLY A 32 10.51 -3.62 9.13
N THR A 33 10.03 -2.47 8.63
CA THR A 33 8.65 -2.04 8.86
C THR A 33 7.63 -2.95 8.16
N PRO A 34 7.75 -3.32 6.88
CA PRO A 34 6.86 -4.29 6.26
C PRO A 34 6.76 -5.60 7.02
N MET A 35 7.89 -6.13 7.49
CA MET A 35 7.93 -7.37 8.26
C MET A 35 7.23 -7.25 9.62
N GLY A 36 7.51 -6.17 10.36
CA GLY A 36 6.95 -5.94 11.70
C GLY A 36 5.49 -5.55 11.68
N MET A 37 5.08 -4.73 10.69
CA MET A 37 3.73 -4.14 10.63
C MET A 37 2.73 -4.91 9.76
N ALA A 38 3.13 -6.01 9.12
CA ALA A 38 2.21 -6.83 8.33
C ALA A 38 0.95 -7.27 9.12
N PRO A 39 1.03 -7.74 10.37
CA PRO A 39 -0.16 -8.07 11.15
C PRO A 39 -1.05 -6.86 11.43
N VAL A 40 -0.45 -5.70 11.67
CA VAL A 40 -1.18 -4.45 11.93
C VAL A 40 -1.91 -3.99 10.68
N ALA A 41 -1.23 -3.95 9.53
CA ALA A 41 -1.83 -3.58 8.25
C ALA A 41 -2.96 -4.55 7.90
N TYR A 42 -2.73 -5.86 8.00
CA TYR A 42 -3.76 -6.86 7.77
C TYR A 42 -5.00 -6.63 8.64
N THR A 43 -4.81 -6.46 9.95
CA THR A 43 -5.91 -6.24 10.90
C THR A 43 -6.67 -4.95 10.59
N LEU A 44 -5.93 -3.87 10.27
CA LEU A 44 -6.53 -2.59 9.92
C LEU A 44 -7.44 -2.73 8.68
N TRP A 45 -6.97 -3.34 7.61
CA TRP A 45 -7.73 -3.53 6.38
C TRP A 45 -8.93 -4.45 6.56
N GLN A 46 -8.78 -5.53 7.33
CA GLN A 46 -9.84 -6.54 7.48
C GLN A 46 -10.93 -6.14 8.46
N ARG A 47 -10.65 -5.29 9.45
CA ARG A 47 -11.55 -5.06 10.57
C ARG A 47 -11.99 -3.62 10.79
N PHE A 48 -11.23 -2.67 10.29
CA PHE A 48 -11.45 -1.26 10.65
C PHE A 48 -11.60 -0.34 9.45
N LEU A 49 -10.77 -0.49 8.44
CA LEU A 49 -10.69 0.44 7.31
C LEU A 49 -11.94 0.31 6.43
N ARG A 50 -12.67 1.40 6.27
CA ARG A 50 -13.80 1.49 5.34
C ARG A 50 -13.28 2.00 4.00
N PHE A 51 -13.11 1.12 3.05
CA PHE A 51 -12.65 1.43 1.71
C PHE A 51 -13.37 0.56 0.67
N ASP A 52 -13.37 1.02 -0.58
CA ASP A 52 -13.86 0.25 -1.71
C ASP A 52 -12.71 0.09 -2.72
N PRO A 53 -12.17 -1.12 -2.91
CA PRO A 53 -11.09 -1.34 -3.86
C PRO A 53 -11.49 -1.09 -5.31
N ALA A 54 -12.79 -1.15 -5.64
CA ALA A 54 -13.30 -0.83 -6.98
C ALA A 54 -13.46 0.68 -7.19
N ASN A 55 -13.59 1.45 -6.10
CA ASN A 55 -13.70 2.91 -6.13
C ASN A 55 -12.81 3.54 -5.04
N PRO A 56 -11.48 3.47 -5.18
CA PRO A 56 -10.53 3.91 -4.15
C PRO A 56 -10.56 5.42 -3.89
N ILE A 57 -11.30 6.19 -4.67
CA ILE A 57 -11.50 7.64 -4.49
C ILE A 57 -12.86 7.98 -3.88
N TRP A 58 -13.63 7.00 -3.40
CA TRP A 58 -14.91 7.24 -2.76
C TRP A 58 -14.79 8.32 -1.67
N PRO A 59 -15.60 9.39 -1.72
CA PRO A 59 -15.42 10.56 -0.85
C PRO A 59 -15.45 10.27 0.65
N ASN A 60 -16.28 9.32 1.07
CA ASN A 60 -16.48 8.97 2.49
C ASN A 60 -15.65 7.73 2.93
N ARG A 61 -14.57 7.41 2.21
CA ARG A 61 -13.64 6.35 2.60
C ARG A 61 -12.75 6.78 3.77
N ASP A 62 -12.26 5.81 4.52
CA ASP A 62 -11.13 6.04 5.40
C ASP A 62 -9.85 6.20 4.58
N ARG A 63 -8.99 7.14 4.98
CA ARG A 63 -7.74 7.46 4.26
C ARG A 63 -6.56 6.88 5.02
N PHE A 64 -5.89 5.92 4.40
CA PHE A 64 -4.66 5.37 4.95
C PHE A 64 -3.44 6.14 4.46
N VAL A 65 -2.65 6.67 5.38
CA VAL A 65 -1.41 7.37 5.08
C VAL A 65 -0.23 6.64 5.71
N LEU A 66 0.70 6.18 4.86
CA LEU A 66 1.94 5.54 5.32
C LEU A 66 2.98 6.61 5.64
N SER A 67 3.03 7.10 6.89
CA SER A 67 3.96 8.15 7.30
C SER A 67 5.43 7.72 7.26
N ALA A 68 5.72 6.42 7.45
CA ALA A 68 7.02 5.82 7.20
C ALA A 68 7.13 5.44 5.71
N GLY A 69 7.17 6.43 4.81
CA GLY A 69 7.11 6.23 3.36
C GLY A 69 8.16 5.28 2.81
N HIS A 70 9.33 5.16 3.46
CA HIS A 70 10.37 4.18 3.11
C HIS A 70 9.90 2.71 3.23
N ALA A 71 8.81 2.46 3.96
CA ALA A 71 8.18 1.14 4.08
C ALA A 71 7.15 0.86 2.97
N SER A 72 7.27 1.50 1.82
CA SER A 72 6.30 1.52 0.73
C SER A 72 5.82 0.15 0.28
N MET A 73 6.67 -0.89 0.34
CA MET A 73 6.27 -2.26 0.01
C MET A 73 5.14 -2.81 0.87
N LEU A 74 5.00 -2.34 2.13
CA LEU A 74 3.82 -2.70 2.95
C LEU A 74 2.54 -2.23 2.27
N LEU A 75 2.50 -0.98 1.81
CA LEU A 75 1.33 -0.41 1.14
C LEU A 75 1.08 -1.10 -0.21
N TYR A 76 2.11 -1.26 -1.05
CA TYR A 76 1.94 -1.92 -2.35
C TYR A 76 1.46 -3.37 -2.24
N SER A 77 1.94 -4.11 -1.23
CA SER A 77 1.43 -5.46 -0.94
C SER A 77 -0.05 -5.44 -0.58
N MET A 78 -0.50 -4.45 0.19
CA MET A 78 -1.93 -4.29 0.52
C MET A 78 -2.76 -3.91 -0.70
N LEU A 79 -2.31 -2.96 -1.52
CA LEU A 79 -3.01 -2.55 -2.75
C LEU A 79 -3.14 -3.73 -3.74
N PHE A 80 -2.08 -4.53 -3.89
CA PHE A 80 -2.09 -5.73 -4.72
C PHE A 80 -3.07 -6.79 -4.21
N LEU A 81 -2.99 -7.16 -2.93
CA LEU A 81 -3.81 -8.22 -2.34
C LEU A 81 -5.30 -7.86 -2.27
N THR A 82 -5.61 -6.59 -2.04
CA THR A 82 -6.99 -6.09 -2.02
C THR A 82 -7.52 -5.73 -3.40
N ARG A 83 -6.68 -5.83 -4.45
CA ARG A 83 -7.05 -5.58 -5.84
C ARG A 83 -7.63 -4.18 -6.08
N VAL A 84 -7.03 -3.18 -5.47
CA VAL A 84 -7.40 -1.79 -5.71
C VAL A 84 -7.32 -1.47 -7.19
N LYS A 85 -8.33 -0.75 -7.71
CA LYS A 85 -8.42 -0.37 -9.11
C LYS A 85 -7.74 0.96 -9.39
N SER A 86 -7.13 1.05 -10.56
CA SER A 86 -6.64 2.30 -11.12
C SER A 86 -7.80 3.23 -11.47
N VAL A 87 -7.67 4.51 -11.15
CA VAL A 87 -8.73 5.52 -11.37
C VAL A 87 -8.22 6.81 -12.01
N ASP A 88 -6.93 7.03 -12.07
CA ASP A 88 -6.35 8.26 -12.61
C ASP A 88 -5.99 8.08 -14.10
N PRO A 89 -6.76 8.67 -15.04
CA PRO A 89 -6.54 8.49 -16.46
C PRO A 89 -5.26 9.15 -16.99
N ASP A 90 -4.66 10.06 -16.22
CA ASP A 90 -3.44 10.76 -16.64
C ASP A 90 -2.19 9.89 -16.41
N TYR A 91 -2.26 8.94 -15.49
CA TYR A 91 -1.12 8.10 -15.08
C TYR A 91 -1.38 6.61 -15.17
N GLU A 92 -2.64 6.18 -15.27
CA GLU A 92 -3.05 4.78 -15.22
C GLU A 92 -4.12 4.47 -16.26
N ILE A 93 -4.38 3.19 -16.48
CA ILE A 93 -5.53 2.73 -17.27
C ILE A 93 -6.67 2.44 -16.29
N PRO A 94 -7.72 3.27 -16.22
CA PRO A 94 -8.80 3.11 -15.27
C PRO A 94 -9.45 1.72 -15.32
N GLY A 95 -9.76 1.16 -14.15
CA GLY A 95 -10.40 -0.14 -14.00
C GLY A 95 -9.43 -1.34 -14.00
N THR A 96 -8.17 -1.14 -14.40
CA THR A 96 -7.14 -2.18 -14.22
C THR A 96 -6.67 -2.24 -12.76
N PRO A 97 -5.96 -3.29 -12.32
CA PRO A 97 -5.33 -3.28 -10.99
C PRO A 97 -4.33 -2.12 -10.86
N SER A 98 -4.38 -1.39 -9.75
CA SER A 98 -3.43 -0.29 -9.48
C SER A 98 -2.00 -0.81 -9.29
N VAL A 99 -1.88 -1.98 -8.68
CA VAL A 99 -0.61 -2.69 -8.51
C VAL A 99 -0.78 -4.13 -8.97
N THR A 100 0.10 -4.58 -9.86
CA THR A 100 0.21 -5.97 -10.33
C THR A 100 1.42 -6.65 -9.70
N LEU A 101 1.54 -7.96 -9.87
CA LEU A 101 2.73 -8.69 -9.43
C LEU A 101 3.98 -8.24 -10.20
N ASP A 102 3.83 -7.87 -11.46
CA ASP A 102 4.95 -7.39 -12.28
C ASP A 102 5.40 -5.99 -11.84
N ASP A 103 4.48 -5.12 -11.39
CA ASP A 103 4.84 -3.85 -10.75
C ASP A 103 5.65 -4.09 -9.46
N ILE A 104 5.24 -5.06 -8.65
CA ILE A 104 5.98 -5.45 -7.43
C ILE A 104 7.39 -5.94 -7.77
N LYS A 105 7.55 -6.75 -8.81
CA LYS A 105 8.87 -7.21 -9.29
C LYS A 105 9.75 -6.05 -9.78
N CYS A 106 9.14 -4.96 -10.24
CA CYS A 106 9.83 -3.75 -10.66
C CYS A 106 9.97 -2.70 -9.54
N PHE A 107 9.83 -3.09 -8.27
CA PHE A 107 9.98 -2.18 -7.13
C PHE A 107 11.28 -1.38 -7.21
N ARG A 108 11.18 -0.04 -7.04
CA ARG A 108 12.31 0.92 -7.10
C ARG A 108 13.06 0.98 -8.43
N GLN A 109 12.52 0.40 -9.50
CA GLN A 109 13.08 0.58 -10.83
C GLN A 109 12.55 1.87 -11.48
N PRO A 110 13.27 2.43 -12.47
CA PRO A 110 12.74 3.56 -13.25
C PRO A 110 11.35 3.24 -13.83
N ASP A 111 10.49 4.21 -13.85
CA ASP A 111 9.12 4.15 -14.38
C ASP A 111 8.20 3.10 -13.70
N SER A 112 8.60 2.58 -12.54
CA SER A 112 7.80 1.63 -11.78
C SER A 112 6.63 2.32 -11.09
N LYS A 113 5.46 1.67 -11.07
CA LYS A 113 4.30 2.02 -10.24
C LYS A 113 4.53 1.76 -8.74
N CYS A 114 5.65 1.11 -8.39
CA CYS A 114 6.06 0.83 -7.02
C CYS A 114 7.38 1.56 -6.67
N PRO A 115 7.41 2.90 -6.65
CA PRO A 115 8.60 3.65 -6.28
C PRO A 115 9.00 3.41 -4.82
N GLY A 116 10.22 3.83 -4.47
CA GLY A 116 10.77 3.62 -3.11
C GLY A 116 10.00 4.31 -1.98
N HIS A 117 9.21 5.32 -2.30
CA HIS A 117 8.27 6.01 -1.41
C HIS A 117 6.93 6.14 -2.14
N PRO A 118 5.78 6.08 -1.44
CA PRO A 118 4.48 6.23 -2.08
C PRO A 118 4.33 7.62 -2.69
N GLU A 119 3.88 7.68 -3.95
CA GLU A 119 3.67 8.93 -4.68
C GLU A 119 2.20 9.05 -5.08
N TYR A 120 1.57 10.15 -4.65
CA TYR A 120 0.21 10.48 -5.01
C TYR A 120 0.12 10.71 -6.53
N HIS A 121 -0.96 10.28 -7.14
CA HIS A 121 -1.24 10.16 -8.57
C HIS A 121 -0.53 9.02 -9.30
N LEU A 122 0.70 8.66 -8.95
CA LEU A 122 1.41 7.59 -9.65
C LEU A 122 0.76 6.21 -9.47
N THR A 123 0.16 5.97 -8.31
CA THR A 123 -0.45 4.68 -7.96
C THR A 123 -1.77 4.91 -7.22
N SER A 124 -2.88 4.49 -7.81
CA SER A 124 -4.20 4.57 -7.16
C SER A 124 -4.23 3.82 -5.83
N GLY A 125 -4.85 4.44 -4.82
CA GLY A 125 -4.84 3.96 -3.44
C GLY A 125 -3.75 4.59 -2.57
N VAL A 126 -2.85 5.38 -3.13
CA VAL A 126 -1.92 6.24 -2.40
C VAL A 126 -2.60 7.59 -2.14
N GLU A 127 -2.87 7.91 -0.88
CA GLU A 127 -3.62 9.11 -0.49
C GLU A 127 -2.77 10.39 -0.50
N THR A 128 -1.47 10.26 -0.29
CA THR A 128 -0.52 11.38 -0.32
C THR A 128 0.91 10.88 -0.48
N THR A 129 1.74 11.69 -1.11
CA THR A 129 3.17 11.44 -1.21
C THR A 129 3.81 11.56 0.17
N THR A 130 4.60 10.55 0.55
CA THR A 130 5.37 10.54 1.79
C THR A 130 6.82 10.16 1.51
N GLY A 131 7.72 10.51 2.41
CA GLY A 131 9.15 10.26 2.28
C GLY A 131 9.86 10.81 3.52
N PRO A 132 9.86 12.15 3.72
CA PRO A 132 10.38 12.72 4.96
C PRO A 132 9.64 12.17 6.18
N LEU A 133 10.35 11.68 7.18
CA LEU A 133 9.76 11.07 8.36
C LEU A 133 8.88 12.09 9.11
N GLY A 134 7.65 11.68 9.43
CA GLY A 134 6.66 12.51 10.08
C GLY A 134 5.76 13.33 9.15
N SER A 135 6.12 13.48 7.87
CA SER A 135 5.29 14.24 6.90
C SER A 135 3.88 13.66 6.77
N GLY A 136 3.75 12.34 6.72
CA GLY A 136 2.46 11.68 6.63
C GLY A 136 1.55 11.97 7.82
N VAL A 137 2.09 12.00 9.05
CA VAL A 137 1.32 12.38 10.25
C VAL A 137 0.81 13.81 10.12
N ALA A 138 1.68 14.76 9.75
CA ALA A 138 1.29 16.16 9.59
C ALA A 138 0.22 16.34 8.50
N THR A 139 0.40 15.68 7.35
CA THR A 139 -0.59 15.71 6.25
C THR A 139 -1.93 15.10 6.68
N SER A 140 -1.92 13.99 7.43
CA SER A 140 -3.13 13.36 7.95
C SER A 140 -3.91 14.28 8.89
N VAL A 141 -3.23 15.05 9.72
CA VAL A 141 -3.87 16.07 10.56
C VAL A 141 -4.54 17.14 9.69
N GLY A 142 -3.87 17.61 8.65
CA GLY A 142 -4.45 18.57 7.71
C GLY A 142 -5.69 18.01 7.00
N MET A 143 -5.64 16.74 6.55
CA MET A 143 -6.79 16.06 5.94
C MET A 143 -7.97 15.97 6.92
N ALA A 144 -7.71 15.59 8.17
CA ALA A 144 -8.75 15.45 9.20
C ALA A 144 -9.38 16.78 9.60
N ILE A 145 -8.66 17.90 9.47
CA ILE A 145 -9.21 19.23 9.73
C ILE A 145 -10.09 19.72 8.55
N ALA A 146 -9.74 19.28 7.33
CA ALA A 146 -10.42 19.70 6.10
C ALA A 146 -11.65 18.85 5.74
N SER A 147 -11.85 17.71 6.39
CA SER A 147 -12.98 16.81 6.20
C SER A 147 -14.15 17.16 7.13
#